data_2c4f799fb3b5427688b129473027964b
#
_entry.id   2c4f799fb3b5427688b129473027964b
#
_cell.length_a   1.000
_cell.length_b   1.000
_cell.length_c   1.000
_cell.angle_alpha   90.00
_cell.angle_beta   90.00
_cell.angle_gamma   90.00
#
_symmetry.space_group_name_H-M   'P 1'
#
loop_
_entity.id
_entity.type
_entity.pdbx_description
1 polymer ?
#
loop_
_entity_poly.entity_id
_entity_poly.type
_entity_poly.pdbx_seq_one_letter_code
_entity_poly.pdbx_strand_id
1 'polypeptide(L)'
;MSKRREYTQVIKGKYDSKGAIKAMDILNNIPLTVEYFKTRPDVQQRIEKSINSKEYLAVYKRGTRSGFEYIPRDEGALIIRGIEIKDMDKTTQEENIISWDSIPKPNDFYIDDLKWKYLLRNIIKGKNIMMTGPSGCGKTDVTFKAAKTLDREVIYFNLGATQDPRSTLIGNTHYSKDTGTYFSESLFVSAIQKPNTVILLDELSRAHPEAWNILMTVLDPIQRYLRLDEKSNSPTIKVAEGVSFIATANIGSEYTATRIIDRALLDRFAILEMDVLSYEQEYQLLSSKCTVNQETLLKLCDIIKDIRKEVKSDMPRISTTVSTRATLEIAELLEDAFTLEQAIEILVYPLFSDEGGNDSERTYVKQV
;
A
#
# COMPACT_ATOMS: atom_id res chain seq x y z
N MET A 1 36.10 27.90 21.84
CA MET A 1 36.05 26.55 21.25
C MET A 1 34.59 26.25 20.86
N SER A 2 34.28 26.34 19.59
CA SER A 2 32.92 26.01 19.07
C SER A 2 32.69 24.52 19.21
N LYS A 3 31.62 24.09 19.93
CA LYS A 3 31.21 22.70 20.00
C LYS A 3 30.92 22.22 18.57
N ARG A 4 31.78 21.34 18.06
CA ARG A 4 31.51 20.61 16.81
C ARG A 4 30.23 19.79 17.00
N ARG A 5 29.19 20.10 16.25
CA ARG A 5 28.02 19.24 16.20
C ARG A 5 28.39 17.99 15.39
N GLU A 6 28.41 16.86 16.03
CA GLU A 6 28.57 15.57 15.36
C GLU A 6 27.26 15.23 14.65
N TYR A 7 27.33 15.07 13.35
CA TYR A 7 26.22 14.50 12.56
C TYR A 7 26.65 13.12 12.09
N THR A 8 25.88 12.10 12.43
CA THR A 8 26.04 10.77 11.88
C THR A 8 25.36 10.73 10.51
N GLN A 9 25.93 11.42 9.53
CA GLN A 9 25.45 11.43 8.17
C GLN A 9 26.28 10.48 7.32
N VAL A 10 25.61 9.73 6.48
CA VAL A 10 26.22 8.81 5.56
C VAL A 10 25.99 9.36 4.16
N ILE A 11 27.05 9.55 3.38
CA ILE A 11 26.97 10.09 2.03
C ILE A 11 27.19 8.98 1.02
N LYS A 12 26.27 8.86 0.06
CA LYS A 12 26.42 8.04 -1.14
C LYS A 12 26.81 8.94 -2.30
N GLY A 13 27.99 8.73 -2.89
CA GLY A 13 28.50 9.56 -3.97
C GLY A 13 28.51 8.86 -5.33
N LYS A 14 28.40 9.65 -6.40
CA LYS A 14 28.61 9.22 -7.77
C LYS A 14 29.47 10.25 -8.49
N TYR A 15 30.47 9.79 -9.28
CA TYR A 15 31.29 10.68 -10.10
C TYR A 15 30.45 11.25 -11.25
N ASP A 16 30.64 12.55 -11.55
CA ASP A 16 30.20 13.16 -12.79
C ASP A 16 31.36 13.20 -13.82
N SER A 17 31.04 13.63 -15.04
CA SER A 17 31.99 13.75 -16.15
C SER A 17 33.10 14.80 -15.92
N LYS A 18 33.02 15.60 -14.85
CA LYS A 18 33.99 16.66 -14.50
C LYS A 18 34.85 16.28 -13.29
N GLY A 19 34.73 15.04 -12.77
CA GLY A 19 35.45 14.58 -11.60
C GLY A 19 34.91 15.11 -10.27
N ALA A 20 33.73 15.74 -10.27
CA ALA A 20 32.99 16.04 -9.07
C ALA A 20 32.18 14.84 -8.62
N ILE A 21 32.06 14.63 -7.30
CA ILE A 21 31.19 13.59 -6.77
C ILE A 21 29.81 14.21 -6.53
N LYS A 22 28.80 13.67 -7.17
CA LYS A 22 27.42 13.91 -6.77
C LYS A 22 27.13 13.06 -5.54
N ALA A 23 27.06 13.69 -4.39
CA ALA A 23 26.71 13.05 -3.14
C ALA A 23 25.29 13.44 -2.74
N MET A 24 24.56 12.50 -2.16
CA MET A 24 23.25 12.76 -1.58
C MET A 24 23.39 12.68 -0.06
N ASP A 25 22.93 13.72 0.64
CA ASP A 25 22.72 13.65 2.08
C ASP A 25 21.53 12.72 2.33
N ILE A 26 21.82 11.51 2.79
CA ILE A 26 20.83 10.46 2.95
C ILE A 26 19.79 10.80 4.03
N LEU A 27 20.19 11.54 5.06
CA LEU A 27 19.26 11.92 6.13
C LEU A 27 18.31 13.03 5.71
N ASN A 28 18.77 13.95 4.85
CA ASN A 28 17.97 15.08 4.40
C ASN A 28 17.49 14.95 2.95
N ASN A 29 17.89 13.88 2.27
CA ASN A 29 17.58 13.62 0.86
C ASN A 29 17.90 14.80 -0.07
N ILE A 30 18.94 15.55 0.25
CA ILE A 30 19.39 16.73 -0.50
C ILE A 30 20.55 16.32 -1.41
N PRO A 31 20.44 16.46 -2.73
CA PRO A 31 21.55 16.21 -3.64
C PRO A 31 22.64 17.28 -3.45
N LEU A 32 23.88 16.84 -3.33
CA LEU A 32 25.04 17.70 -3.14
C LEU A 32 26.09 17.42 -4.21
N THR A 33 26.68 18.49 -4.76
CA THR A 33 27.91 18.38 -5.55
C THR A 33 29.10 18.56 -4.63
N VAL A 34 29.98 17.59 -4.66
CA VAL A 34 31.17 17.58 -3.81
C VAL A 34 32.40 17.78 -4.69
N GLU A 35 33.16 18.84 -4.48
CA GLU A 35 34.42 19.09 -5.17
C GLU A 35 35.58 18.49 -4.39
N TYR A 36 36.46 17.80 -5.11
CA TYR A 36 37.68 17.24 -4.58
C TYR A 36 38.80 18.26 -4.45
N PHE A 37 39.51 18.19 -3.35
CA PHE A 37 40.85 18.75 -3.30
C PHE A 37 41.84 17.73 -3.88
N LYS A 38 42.30 17.98 -5.11
CA LYS A 38 43.30 17.15 -5.84
C LYS A 38 44.61 16.89 -5.13
N THR A 39 44.86 17.55 -3.98
CA THR A 39 46.12 17.48 -3.22
C THR A 39 46.26 16.26 -2.31
N ARG A 40 45.26 15.42 -2.21
CA ARG A 40 45.24 14.21 -1.35
C ARG A 40 44.78 12.96 -2.11
N PRO A 41 45.69 12.30 -2.88
CA PRO A 41 45.35 11.13 -3.67
C PRO A 41 44.85 9.94 -2.85
N ASP A 42 45.33 9.76 -1.62
CA ASP A 42 44.91 8.70 -0.70
C ASP A 42 43.43 8.78 -0.35
N VAL A 43 42.95 9.98 -0.21
CA VAL A 43 41.56 10.21 0.13
C VAL A 43 40.65 10.04 -1.07
N GLN A 44 41.08 10.51 -2.24
CA GLN A 44 40.38 10.27 -3.49
C GLN A 44 40.18 8.78 -3.71
N GLN A 45 41.23 7.98 -3.53
CA GLN A 45 41.19 6.53 -3.68
C GLN A 45 40.22 5.87 -2.67
N ARG A 46 40.18 6.36 -1.43
CA ARG A 46 39.22 5.84 -0.41
C ARG A 46 37.76 6.14 -0.78
N ILE A 47 37.46 7.32 -1.30
CA ILE A 47 36.11 7.68 -1.75
C ILE A 47 35.73 6.89 -3.00
N GLU A 48 36.63 6.73 -3.97
CA GLU A 48 36.41 5.88 -5.14
C GLU A 48 36.11 4.44 -4.73
N LYS A 49 36.85 3.89 -3.77
CA LYS A 49 36.60 2.58 -3.21
C LYS A 49 35.23 2.49 -2.54
N SER A 50 34.85 3.47 -1.75
CA SER A 50 33.55 3.55 -1.09
C SER A 50 32.39 3.64 -2.10
N ILE A 51 32.54 4.43 -3.16
CA ILE A 51 31.55 4.55 -4.23
C ILE A 51 31.40 3.21 -4.99
N ASN A 52 32.51 2.57 -5.32
CA ASN A 52 32.54 1.32 -6.09
C ASN A 52 32.01 0.13 -5.29
N SER A 53 32.27 0.07 -3.99
CA SER A 53 31.76 -0.96 -3.08
C SER A 53 30.32 -0.73 -2.64
N LYS A 54 29.70 0.40 -3.01
CA LYS A 54 28.42 0.86 -2.49
C LYS A 54 28.39 1.02 -0.96
N GLU A 55 29.53 1.13 -0.34
CA GLU A 55 29.67 1.43 1.08
C GLU A 55 29.41 2.91 1.35
N TYR A 56 29.01 3.22 2.57
CA TYR A 56 28.73 4.58 2.99
C TYR A 56 29.91 5.15 3.78
N LEU A 57 30.29 6.38 3.46
CA LEU A 57 31.31 7.11 4.19
C LEU A 57 30.65 7.99 5.25
N ALA A 58 30.96 7.76 6.53
CA ALA A 58 30.50 8.63 7.61
C ALA A 58 31.25 9.97 7.58
N VAL A 59 30.52 11.07 7.61
CA VAL A 59 31.08 12.43 7.52
C VAL A 59 30.48 13.37 8.56
N TYR A 60 31.21 14.44 8.88
CA TYR A 60 30.68 15.59 9.63
C TYR A 60 30.24 16.66 8.65
N LYS A 61 29.09 17.26 8.91
CA LYS A 61 28.64 18.46 8.21
C LYS A 61 29.05 19.71 8.99
N ARG A 62 29.77 20.60 8.35
CA ARG A 62 30.16 21.90 8.93
C ARG A 62 29.67 23.00 8.00
N GLY A 63 28.87 23.95 8.55
CA GLY A 63 28.47 25.14 7.81
C GLY A 63 29.66 26.08 7.56
N THR A 64 29.77 26.60 6.35
CA THR A 64 30.72 27.64 5.94
C THR A 64 29.96 28.86 5.38
N ARG A 65 30.67 29.98 5.13
CA ARG A 65 30.03 31.17 4.52
C ARG A 65 29.54 30.94 3.09
N SER A 66 30.04 29.90 2.41
CA SER A 66 29.74 29.55 1.02
C SER A 66 28.98 28.22 0.84
N GLY A 67 28.51 27.63 1.94
CA GLY A 67 27.81 26.33 1.90
C GLY A 67 28.17 25.41 3.06
N PHE A 68 28.31 24.12 2.81
CA PHE A 68 28.66 23.15 3.83
C PHE A 68 29.95 22.40 3.47
N GLU A 69 30.73 22.07 4.48
CA GLU A 69 31.87 21.17 4.36
C GLU A 69 31.52 19.84 5.00
N TYR A 70 31.82 18.73 4.32
CA TYR A 70 31.68 17.37 4.83
C TYR A 70 33.08 16.83 5.13
N ILE A 71 33.33 16.47 6.37
CA ILE A 71 34.60 15.97 6.83
C ILE A 71 34.42 14.51 7.22
N PRO A 72 35.15 13.56 6.61
CA PRO A 72 35.11 12.16 7.02
C PRO A 72 35.44 11.98 8.49
N ARG A 73 34.80 11.03 9.14
CA ARG A 73 34.95 10.79 10.57
C ARG A 73 36.31 10.25 10.94
N ASP A 74 36.99 9.59 10.02
CA ASP A 74 38.32 9.02 10.20
C ASP A 74 39.36 10.04 9.80
N GLU A 75 39.85 10.72 10.80
CA GLU A 75 41.09 11.55 10.77
C GLU A 75 41.17 12.68 9.76
N GLY A 76 40.81 13.84 10.16
CA GLY A 76 41.41 15.15 9.92
C GLY A 76 41.90 15.57 8.53
N ALA A 77 41.64 14.82 7.48
CA ALA A 77 42.38 14.93 6.25
C ALA A 77 41.54 15.25 5.00
N LEU A 78 40.20 15.08 4.99
CA LEU A 78 39.39 15.40 3.82
C LEU A 78 38.35 16.46 4.15
N ILE A 79 38.55 17.65 3.62
CA ILE A 79 37.50 18.65 3.57
C ILE A 79 36.81 18.53 2.22
N ILE A 80 35.60 17.99 2.22
CA ILE A 80 34.73 17.97 1.04
C ILE A 80 33.88 19.23 1.14
N ARG A 81 34.08 20.19 0.23
CA ARG A 81 33.19 21.36 0.11
C ARG A 81 31.94 20.92 -0.61
N GLY A 82 30.85 20.84 0.15
CA GLY A 82 29.50 20.75 -0.43
C GLY A 82 28.98 22.15 -0.72
N ILE A 83 28.71 22.44 -1.96
CA ILE A 83 27.93 23.61 -2.35
C ILE A 83 26.48 23.13 -2.43
N GLU A 84 25.63 23.76 -1.60
CA GLU A 84 24.19 23.54 -1.73
C GLU A 84 23.77 24.10 -3.09
N ILE A 85 23.41 23.23 -4.02
CA ILE A 85 23.01 23.66 -5.36
C ILE A 85 21.57 24.18 -5.24
N LYS A 86 21.44 25.48 -5.01
CA LYS A 86 20.14 26.18 -5.07
C LYS A 86 19.61 26.30 -6.49
N ASP A 87 20.46 26.14 -7.49
CA ASP A 87 20.16 26.25 -8.91
C ASP A 87 20.62 24.97 -9.65
N MET A 88 20.17 23.80 -9.22
CA MET A 88 20.13 22.67 -10.15
C MET A 88 18.98 22.95 -11.11
N ASP A 89 19.34 23.16 -12.38
CA ASP A 89 18.40 23.21 -13.49
C ASP A 89 17.29 22.17 -13.29
N LYS A 90 16.06 22.56 -13.57
CA LYS A 90 14.86 21.70 -13.47
C LYS A 90 15.02 20.33 -14.12
N THR A 91 15.97 20.20 -15.05
CA THR A 91 16.35 18.93 -15.72
C THR A 91 16.90 17.86 -14.78
N THR A 92 17.51 18.22 -13.64
CA THR A 92 18.05 17.20 -12.70
C THR A 92 17.02 16.77 -11.66
N GLN A 93 15.91 17.50 -11.50
CA GLN A 93 14.75 17.04 -10.74
C GLN A 93 13.94 16.00 -11.54
N GLU A 94 14.03 15.99 -12.88
CA GLU A 94 13.36 15.02 -13.72
C GLU A 94 13.98 13.61 -13.62
N GLU A 95 15.28 13.47 -13.33
CA GLU A 95 15.93 12.15 -13.18
C GLU A 95 15.56 11.39 -11.90
N ASN A 96 14.94 12.03 -10.90
CA ASN A 96 14.40 11.40 -9.70
C ASN A 96 12.86 11.35 -9.66
N ILE A 97 12.20 11.80 -10.71
CA ILE A 97 10.77 11.55 -10.88
C ILE A 97 10.65 10.09 -11.27
N ILE A 98 10.14 9.28 -10.35
CA ILE A 98 9.71 7.92 -10.69
C ILE A 98 8.76 8.10 -11.89
N SER A 99 9.18 7.63 -13.05
CA SER A 99 8.26 7.54 -14.18
C SER A 99 7.22 6.49 -13.83
N TRP A 100 6.08 6.93 -13.34
CA TRP A 100 4.97 6.06 -12.94
C TRP A 100 4.53 5.17 -14.09
N ASP A 101 4.78 5.60 -15.35
CA ASP A 101 4.50 4.85 -16.57
C ASP A 101 5.48 3.70 -16.79
N SER A 102 6.66 3.75 -16.16
CA SER A 102 7.66 2.67 -16.26
C SER A 102 7.44 1.52 -15.27
N ILE A 103 6.53 1.67 -14.29
CA ILE A 103 6.23 0.60 -13.35
C ILE A 103 5.21 -0.34 -13.99
N PRO A 104 5.56 -1.61 -14.22
CA PRO A 104 4.68 -2.54 -14.91
C PRO A 104 3.41 -2.79 -14.11
N LYS A 105 2.27 -2.81 -14.81
CA LYS A 105 1.01 -3.31 -14.28
C LYS A 105 0.89 -4.78 -14.66
N PRO A 106 0.67 -5.70 -13.70
CA PRO A 106 0.43 -7.10 -14.03
C PRO A 106 -0.79 -7.27 -14.92
N ASN A 107 -0.75 -8.23 -15.85
CA ASN A 107 -1.82 -8.44 -16.84
C ASN A 107 -2.98 -9.31 -16.32
N ASP A 108 -2.84 -9.89 -15.13
CA ASP A 108 -3.78 -10.85 -14.55
C ASP A 108 -4.85 -10.22 -13.67
N PHE A 109 -5.01 -8.90 -13.73
CA PHE A 109 -6.08 -8.15 -13.08
C PHE A 109 -6.33 -6.84 -13.82
N TYR A 110 -7.45 -6.19 -13.51
CA TYR A 110 -7.80 -4.91 -14.08
C TYR A 110 -7.93 -3.81 -13.02
N ILE A 111 -7.27 -2.69 -13.28
CA ILE A 111 -7.43 -1.43 -12.57
C ILE A 111 -7.10 -0.30 -13.54
N ASP A 112 -7.79 0.82 -13.42
CA ASP A 112 -7.48 2.03 -14.19
C ASP A 112 -6.03 2.49 -13.95
N ASP A 113 -5.34 2.93 -15.00
CA ASP A 113 -3.92 3.29 -14.94
C ASP A 113 -3.64 4.44 -13.99
N LEU A 114 -4.55 5.43 -13.91
CA LEU A 114 -4.42 6.54 -12.97
C LEU A 114 -4.56 6.04 -11.52
N LYS A 115 -5.53 5.15 -11.26
CA LYS A 115 -5.74 4.54 -9.94
C LYS A 115 -4.54 3.68 -9.55
N TRP A 116 -3.97 2.92 -10.50
CA TRP A 116 -2.77 2.12 -10.29
C TRP A 116 -1.57 2.99 -9.92
N LYS A 117 -1.27 4.01 -10.72
CA LYS A 117 -0.19 4.97 -10.43
C LYS A 117 -0.37 5.65 -9.08
N TYR A 118 -1.60 6.07 -8.75
CA TYR A 118 -1.91 6.71 -7.48
C TYR A 118 -1.69 5.76 -6.29
N LEU A 119 -2.10 4.50 -6.40
CA LEU A 119 -1.88 3.46 -5.40
C LEU A 119 -0.38 3.24 -5.16
N LEU A 120 0.38 2.97 -6.22
CA LEU A 120 1.83 2.73 -6.12
C LEU A 120 2.57 3.93 -5.51
N ARG A 121 2.24 5.16 -5.97
CA ARG A 121 2.82 6.38 -5.41
C ARG A 121 2.58 6.48 -3.91
N ASN A 122 1.37 6.22 -3.45
CA ASN A 122 1.05 6.33 -2.02
C ASN A 122 1.75 5.23 -1.20
N ILE A 123 1.85 4.00 -1.71
CA ILE A 123 2.61 2.93 -1.06
C ILE A 123 4.08 3.33 -0.94
N ILE A 124 4.71 3.81 -2.01
CA ILE A 124 6.13 4.24 -1.99
C ILE A 124 6.35 5.36 -0.97
N LYS A 125 5.42 6.30 -0.87
CA LYS A 125 5.49 7.43 0.06
C LYS A 125 5.06 7.10 1.49
N GLY A 126 4.75 5.84 1.80
CA GLY A 126 4.30 5.42 3.13
C GLY A 126 2.98 6.09 3.55
N LYS A 127 2.09 6.42 2.60
CA LYS A 127 0.78 7.04 2.87
C LYS A 127 -0.27 5.99 3.17
N ASN A 128 -1.29 6.39 3.92
CA ASN A 128 -2.43 5.53 4.18
C ASN A 128 -3.46 5.67 3.05
N ILE A 129 -4.02 4.54 2.61
CA ILE A 129 -5.00 4.47 1.53
C ILE A 129 -6.21 3.70 2.04
N MET A 130 -7.41 4.21 1.77
CA MET A 130 -8.64 3.44 1.96
C MET A 130 -9.24 3.13 0.60
N MET A 131 -9.32 1.85 0.27
CA MET A 131 -10.02 1.37 -0.91
C MET A 131 -11.49 1.15 -0.57
N THR A 132 -12.36 1.87 -1.26
CA THR A 132 -13.81 1.77 -1.09
C THR A 132 -14.43 1.16 -2.33
N GLY A 133 -15.56 0.47 -2.18
CA GLY A 133 -16.29 -0.09 -3.32
C GLY A 133 -17.00 -1.41 -2.98
N PRO A 134 -17.71 -1.99 -3.95
CA PRO A 134 -18.49 -3.19 -3.78
C PRO A 134 -17.67 -4.39 -3.30
N SER A 135 -18.34 -5.35 -2.66
CA SER A 135 -17.70 -6.63 -2.34
C SER A 135 -17.27 -7.35 -3.63
N GLY A 136 -16.12 -8.00 -3.61
CA GLY A 136 -15.61 -8.78 -4.75
C GLY A 136 -15.13 -7.98 -5.96
N CYS A 137 -14.94 -6.64 -5.85
CA CYS A 137 -14.34 -5.81 -6.91
C CYS A 137 -12.79 -5.81 -6.93
N GLY A 138 -12.14 -6.66 -6.13
CA GLY A 138 -10.69 -6.88 -6.19
C GLY A 138 -9.83 -5.99 -5.28
N LYS A 139 -10.38 -5.27 -4.29
CA LYS A 139 -9.64 -4.38 -3.38
C LYS A 139 -8.43 -5.05 -2.73
N THR A 140 -8.64 -6.22 -2.15
CA THR A 140 -7.59 -7.00 -1.48
C THR A 140 -6.55 -7.52 -2.47
N ASP A 141 -6.98 -8.07 -3.62
CA ASP A 141 -6.08 -8.58 -4.68
C ASP A 141 -5.17 -7.50 -5.25
N VAL A 142 -5.72 -6.33 -5.57
CA VAL A 142 -4.96 -5.18 -6.06
C VAL A 142 -3.88 -4.75 -5.06
N THR A 143 -4.16 -4.81 -3.74
CA THR A 143 -3.17 -4.51 -2.71
C THR A 143 -1.98 -5.47 -2.75
N PHE A 144 -2.25 -6.78 -2.82
CA PHE A 144 -1.18 -7.78 -2.92
C PHE A 144 -0.35 -7.61 -4.19
N LYS A 145 -0.99 -7.34 -5.33
CA LYS A 145 -0.31 -7.12 -6.61
C LYS A 145 0.53 -5.85 -6.60
N ALA A 146 0.02 -4.75 -6.03
CA ALA A 146 0.77 -3.51 -5.90
C ALA A 146 2.00 -3.67 -5.00
N ALA A 147 1.85 -4.33 -3.87
CA ALA A 147 2.96 -4.61 -2.97
C ALA A 147 4.02 -5.52 -3.63
N LYS A 148 3.59 -6.59 -4.32
CA LYS A 148 4.46 -7.49 -5.08
C LYS A 148 5.24 -6.75 -6.17
N THR A 149 4.59 -5.85 -6.91
CA THR A 149 5.23 -5.04 -7.96
C THR A 149 6.32 -4.12 -7.37
N LEU A 150 6.17 -3.69 -6.13
CA LEU A 150 7.12 -2.85 -5.42
C LEU A 150 8.12 -3.62 -4.55
N ASP A 151 8.12 -4.95 -4.62
CA ASP A 151 8.91 -5.86 -3.76
C ASP A 151 8.74 -5.53 -2.27
N ARG A 152 7.49 -5.33 -1.85
CA ARG A 152 7.13 -5.06 -0.45
C ARG A 152 6.33 -6.22 0.14
N GLU A 153 6.64 -6.54 1.38
CA GLU A 153 5.87 -7.51 2.15
C GLU A 153 4.49 -6.96 2.53
N VAL A 154 3.46 -7.80 2.45
CA VAL A 154 2.11 -7.50 2.94
C VAL A 154 1.86 -8.28 4.22
N ILE A 155 1.44 -7.56 5.28
CA ILE A 155 0.93 -8.20 6.50
C ILE A 155 -0.56 -7.88 6.60
N TYR A 156 -1.36 -8.93 6.62
CA TYR A 156 -2.82 -8.88 6.50
C TYR A 156 -3.51 -8.99 7.87
N PHE A 157 -4.47 -8.11 8.11
CA PHE A 157 -5.35 -8.13 9.28
C PHE A 157 -6.81 -8.00 8.84
N ASN A 158 -7.62 -9.03 9.10
CA ASN A 158 -9.07 -8.94 8.92
C ASN A 158 -9.70 -8.32 10.17
N LEU A 159 -9.99 -7.03 10.11
CA LEU A 159 -10.56 -6.30 11.24
C LEU A 159 -12.09 -6.51 11.36
N GLY A 160 -12.74 -6.91 10.27
CA GLY A 160 -14.17 -7.24 10.30
C GLY A 160 -14.50 -8.52 11.06
N ALA A 161 -13.55 -9.47 11.10
CA ALA A 161 -13.69 -10.73 11.84
C ALA A 161 -13.12 -10.67 13.26
N THR A 162 -12.46 -9.57 13.64
CA THR A 162 -11.79 -9.43 14.94
C THR A 162 -12.81 -9.13 16.03
N GLN A 163 -12.93 -10.00 17.02
CA GLN A 163 -13.80 -9.81 18.19
C GLN A 163 -13.11 -9.03 19.31
N ASP A 164 -11.79 -9.18 19.46
CA ASP A 164 -10.95 -8.47 20.43
C ASP A 164 -9.88 -7.64 19.71
N PRO A 165 -10.14 -6.36 19.45
CA PRO A 165 -9.20 -5.47 18.80
C PRO A 165 -7.90 -5.25 19.58
N ARG A 166 -7.96 -5.23 20.91
CA ARG A 166 -6.76 -5.03 21.73
C ARG A 166 -5.80 -6.20 21.57
N SER A 167 -6.31 -7.41 21.68
CA SER A 167 -5.52 -8.63 21.46
C SER A 167 -4.84 -8.62 20.07
N THR A 168 -5.59 -8.24 19.03
CA THR A 168 -5.12 -8.25 17.66
C THR A 168 -4.11 -7.14 17.36
N LEU A 169 -4.33 -5.92 17.88
CA LEU A 169 -3.54 -4.74 17.54
C LEU A 169 -2.47 -4.38 18.60
N ILE A 170 -2.66 -4.75 19.86
CA ILE A 170 -1.74 -4.42 20.94
C ILE A 170 -1.03 -5.67 21.44
N GLY A 171 -1.79 -6.66 21.90
CA GLY A 171 -1.28 -7.89 22.46
C GLY A 171 -2.04 -8.33 23.71
N ASN A 172 -1.54 -9.37 24.37
CA ASN A 172 -2.19 -10.00 25.51
C ASN A 172 -1.26 -10.19 26.68
N THR A 173 -1.84 -10.13 27.87
CA THR A 173 -1.16 -10.53 29.12
C THR A 173 -1.45 -12.00 29.39
N HIS A 174 -0.39 -12.77 29.56
CA HIS A 174 -0.43 -14.19 29.83
C HIS A 174 0.16 -14.48 31.23
N TYR A 175 -0.26 -15.60 31.79
CA TYR A 175 0.33 -16.14 33.03
C TYR A 175 0.98 -17.49 32.76
N SER A 176 2.21 -17.65 33.20
CA SER A 176 2.93 -18.94 33.21
C SER A 176 3.36 -19.26 34.65
N LYS A 177 3.33 -20.54 35.03
CA LYS A 177 3.80 -20.97 36.33
C LYS A 177 5.29 -20.69 36.54
N ASP A 178 6.07 -20.72 35.48
CA ASP A 178 7.53 -20.57 35.52
C ASP A 178 7.99 -19.11 35.49
N THR A 179 7.30 -18.25 34.72
CA THR A 179 7.71 -16.86 34.49
C THR A 179 6.77 -15.82 35.11
N GLY A 180 5.66 -16.25 35.72
CA GLY A 180 4.62 -15.35 36.22
C GLY A 180 3.83 -14.69 35.12
N THR A 181 3.39 -13.46 35.36
CA THR A 181 2.63 -12.67 34.39
C THR A 181 3.57 -11.98 33.40
N TYR A 182 3.34 -12.16 32.09
CA TYR A 182 4.09 -11.50 31.03
C TYR A 182 3.18 -11.00 29.93
N PHE A 183 3.61 -9.93 29.25
CA PHE A 183 2.90 -9.35 28.11
C PHE A 183 3.49 -9.89 26.79
N SER A 184 2.63 -10.37 25.91
CA SER A 184 2.96 -10.79 24.55
C SER A 184 2.46 -9.76 23.54
N GLU A 185 3.36 -9.15 22.79
CA GLU A 185 3.01 -8.21 21.72
C GLU A 185 2.29 -8.93 20.57
N SER A 186 1.35 -8.23 19.94
CA SER A 186 0.67 -8.74 18.76
C SER A 186 1.56 -8.72 17.51
N LEU A 187 1.13 -9.43 16.46
CA LEU A 187 1.76 -9.35 15.15
C LEU A 187 1.72 -7.91 14.60
N PHE A 188 0.68 -7.14 14.90
CA PHE A 188 0.55 -5.76 14.45
C PHE A 188 1.67 -4.87 15.01
N VAL A 189 2.02 -5.04 16.27
CA VAL A 189 3.13 -4.30 16.91
C VAL A 189 4.45 -4.55 16.20
N SER A 190 4.75 -5.80 15.85
CA SER A 190 5.97 -6.12 15.09
C SER A 190 5.89 -5.64 13.62
N ALA A 191 4.70 -5.73 13.00
CA ALA A 191 4.46 -5.29 11.64
C ALA A 191 4.73 -3.79 11.44
N ILE A 192 4.22 -2.94 12.33
CA ILE A 192 4.42 -1.49 12.22
C ILE A 192 5.88 -1.04 12.41
N GLN A 193 6.73 -1.88 12.98
CA GLN A 193 8.15 -1.62 13.18
C GLN A 193 9.03 -2.07 12.00
N LYS A 194 8.46 -2.80 11.04
CA LYS A 194 9.18 -3.31 9.87
C LYS A 194 9.16 -2.29 8.73
N PRO A 195 10.30 -1.67 8.35
CA PRO A 195 10.33 -0.66 7.30
C PRO A 195 9.80 -1.17 5.96
N ASN A 196 9.21 -0.26 5.17
CA ASN A 196 8.71 -0.54 3.81
C ASN A 196 7.65 -1.65 3.71
N THR A 197 6.98 -1.97 4.79
CA THR A 197 5.90 -2.98 4.82
C THR A 197 4.58 -2.34 4.43
N VAL A 198 3.75 -3.10 3.72
CA VAL A 198 2.34 -2.78 3.47
C VAL A 198 1.49 -3.50 4.51
N ILE A 199 0.76 -2.76 5.32
CA ILE A 199 -0.17 -3.31 6.30
C ILE A 199 -1.57 -3.20 5.74
N LEU A 200 -2.19 -4.35 5.47
CA LEU A 200 -3.54 -4.43 4.92
C LEU A 200 -4.56 -4.62 6.07
N LEU A 201 -5.41 -3.61 6.26
CA LEU A 201 -6.49 -3.56 7.23
C LEU A 201 -7.82 -3.87 6.50
N ASP A 202 -8.13 -5.14 6.38
CA ASP A 202 -9.29 -5.57 5.60
C ASP A 202 -10.59 -5.42 6.39
N GLU A 203 -11.67 -5.07 5.69
CA GLU A 203 -13.02 -4.85 6.24
C GLU A 203 -13.07 -3.80 7.38
N LEU A 204 -12.32 -2.70 7.27
CA LEU A 204 -12.24 -1.68 8.31
C LEU A 204 -13.62 -1.09 8.67
N SER A 205 -14.56 -1.00 7.73
CA SER A 205 -15.93 -0.53 7.96
C SER A 205 -16.77 -1.46 8.86
N ARG A 206 -16.35 -2.72 9.01
CA ARG A 206 -17.00 -3.72 9.89
C ARG A 206 -16.29 -3.86 11.24
N ALA A 207 -15.12 -3.25 11.39
CA ALA A 207 -14.31 -3.34 12.58
C ALA A 207 -15.04 -2.80 13.82
N HIS A 208 -14.70 -3.34 14.98
CA HIS A 208 -15.17 -2.80 16.24
C HIS A 208 -14.63 -1.37 16.46
N PRO A 209 -15.41 -0.42 17.02
CA PRO A 209 -14.98 0.97 17.24
C PRO A 209 -13.68 1.11 18.05
N GLU A 210 -13.40 0.17 18.93
CA GLU A 210 -12.14 0.13 19.67
C GLU A 210 -10.93 -0.03 18.76
N ALA A 211 -11.03 -0.81 17.66
CA ALA A 211 -9.97 -0.90 16.67
C ALA A 211 -9.69 0.47 16.04
N TRP A 212 -10.74 1.25 15.74
CA TRP A 212 -10.58 2.58 15.19
C TRP A 212 -9.84 3.52 16.15
N ASN A 213 -10.20 3.48 17.46
CA ASN A 213 -9.55 4.29 18.48
C ASN A 213 -8.04 3.95 18.60
N ILE A 214 -7.69 2.66 18.59
CA ILE A 214 -6.29 2.21 18.62
C ILE A 214 -5.52 2.70 17.38
N LEU A 215 -6.16 2.65 16.20
CA LEU A 215 -5.55 3.05 14.94
C LEU A 215 -5.40 4.57 14.76
N MET A 216 -6.11 5.39 15.53
CA MET A 216 -6.10 6.86 15.36
C MET A 216 -4.71 7.47 15.42
N THR A 217 -3.86 7.06 16.36
CA THR A 217 -2.48 7.56 16.50
C THR A 217 -1.51 6.91 15.52
N VAL A 218 -1.75 5.64 15.18
CA VAL A 218 -0.94 4.88 14.22
C VAL A 218 -1.09 5.44 12.80
N LEU A 219 -2.30 5.81 12.43
CA LEU A 219 -2.65 6.34 11.11
C LEU A 219 -2.46 7.85 10.99
N ASP A 220 -2.18 8.55 12.09
CA ASP A 220 -1.93 9.99 12.05
C ASP A 220 -0.72 10.30 11.16
N PRO A 221 -0.84 11.25 10.20
CA PRO A 221 0.24 11.51 9.24
C PRO A 221 1.53 12.08 9.87
N ILE A 222 1.44 12.63 11.09
CA ILE A 222 2.56 13.28 11.78
C ILE A 222 3.08 12.41 12.93
N GLN A 223 2.19 11.89 13.77
CA GLN A 223 2.57 11.21 15.01
C GLN A 223 3.00 9.77 14.79
N ARG A 224 2.21 8.97 14.07
CA ARG A 224 2.50 7.58 13.66
C ARG A 224 3.12 6.74 14.77
N TYR A 225 2.37 6.52 15.85
CA TYR A 225 2.81 5.69 16.96
C TYR A 225 1.68 4.84 17.56
N LEU A 226 2.08 3.76 18.23
CA LEU A 226 1.23 2.94 19.08
C LEU A 226 1.82 2.93 20.49
N ARG A 227 0.98 3.13 21.50
CA ARG A 227 1.40 3.03 22.91
C ARG A 227 0.95 1.71 23.49
N LEU A 228 1.87 1.02 24.17
CA LEU A 228 1.63 -0.26 24.83
C LEU A 228 1.48 -0.04 26.34
N ASP A 229 0.33 0.46 26.78
CA ASP A 229 0.08 0.80 28.20
C ASP A 229 0.09 -0.41 29.12
N GLU A 230 -0.17 -1.60 28.60
CA GLU A 230 -0.20 -2.87 29.34
C GLU A 230 1.19 -3.50 29.52
N LYS A 231 2.16 -3.08 28.73
CA LYS A 231 3.55 -3.54 28.83
C LYS A 231 4.30 -2.74 29.90
N SER A 232 5.20 -3.39 30.62
CA SER A 232 6.08 -2.72 31.61
C SER A 232 6.76 -1.51 30.98
N ASN A 233 6.74 -0.36 31.68
CA ASN A 233 7.23 0.94 31.24
C ASN A 233 6.43 1.60 30.11
N SER A 234 5.26 1.09 29.74
CA SER A 234 4.34 1.66 28.73
C SER A 234 5.04 2.23 27.49
N PRO A 235 5.82 1.41 26.75
CA PRO A 235 6.64 1.92 25.64
C PRO A 235 5.77 2.47 24.52
N THR A 236 6.29 3.52 23.86
CA THR A 236 5.71 4.07 22.64
C THR A 236 6.44 3.49 21.43
N ILE A 237 5.72 2.76 20.62
CA ILE A 237 6.22 2.13 19.38
C ILE A 237 5.94 3.04 18.21
N LYS A 238 6.99 3.51 17.55
CA LYS A 238 6.85 4.33 16.33
C LYS A 238 6.66 3.45 15.11
N VAL A 239 5.80 3.89 14.21
CA VAL A 239 5.67 3.27 12.88
C VAL A 239 6.94 3.52 12.09
N ALA A 240 7.52 2.46 11.54
CA ALA A 240 8.77 2.53 10.78
C ALA A 240 8.60 3.31 9.47
N GLU A 241 9.72 3.79 8.93
CA GLU A 241 9.75 4.53 7.67
C GLU A 241 9.25 3.67 6.51
N GLY A 242 8.50 4.27 5.59
CA GLY A 242 7.98 3.61 4.39
C GLY A 242 6.84 2.63 4.65
N VAL A 243 6.40 2.43 5.89
CA VAL A 243 5.18 1.63 6.17
C VAL A 243 3.97 2.33 5.59
N SER A 244 3.17 1.59 4.81
CA SER A 244 1.91 2.07 4.23
C SER A 244 0.76 1.24 4.76
N PHE A 245 -0.29 1.90 5.23
CA PHE A 245 -1.53 1.22 5.63
C PHE A 245 -2.53 1.29 4.49
N ILE A 246 -3.03 0.14 4.08
CA ILE A 246 -4.11 0.04 3.10
C ILE A 246 -5.31 -0.56 3.82
N ALA A 247 -6.40 0.20 3.88
CA ALA A 247 -7.66 -0.27 4.43
C ALA A 247 -8.63 -0.61 3.31
N THR A 248 -9.48 -1.62 3.50
CA THR A 248 -10.62 -1.84 2.63
C THR A 248 -11.92 -1.54 3.38
N ALA A 249 -12.87 -0.95 2.68
CA ALA A 249 -14.18 -0.67 3.21
C ALA A 249 -15.25 -0.89 2.12
N ASN A 250 -16.35 -1.49 2.53
CA ASN A 250 -17.57 -1.48 1.74
C ASN A 250 -18.41 -0.31 2.22
N ILE A 251 -18.65 0.67 1.36
CA ILE A 251 -19.42 1.88 1.67
C ILE A 251 -20.64 1.90 0.76
N GLY A 252 -21.82 1.95 1.36
CA GLY A 252 -23.09 1.96 0.65
C GLY A 252 -24.22 1.56 1.59
N SER A 253 -25.44 2.01 1.30
CA SER A 253 -26.63 1.69 2.11
C SER A 253 -27.02 0.20 2.02
N GLU A 254 -26.54 -0.51 1.02
CA GLU A 254 -26.75 -1.93 0.79
C GLU A 254 -25.97 -2.83 1.77
N TYR A 255 -24.96 -2.30 2.48
CA TYR A 255 -24.14 -3.07 3.42
C TYR A 255 -24.63 -2.94 4.85
N THR A 256 -25.59 -3.74 5.24
CA THR A 256 -26.25 -3.69 6.56
C THR A 256 -25.33 -3.95 7.75
N ALA A 257 -24.20 -4.63 7.55
CA ALA A 257 -23.23 -4.94 8.60
C ALA A 257 -22.09 -3.91 8.69
N THR A 258 -22.11 -2.86 7.87
CA THR A 258 -21.09 -1.80 7.91
C THR A 258 -21.48 -0.71 8.89
N ARG A 259 -20.48 -0.18 9.59
CA ARG A 259 -20.64 0.96 10.48
C ARG A 259 -20.28 2.23 9.74
N ILE A 260 -20.90 3.34 10.11
CA ILE A 260 -20.47 4.65 9.63
C ILE A 260 -19.09 4.93 10.23
N ILE A 261 -18.07 4.97 9.37
CA ILE A 261 -16.71 5.26 9.80
C ILE A 261 -16.63 6.73 10.22
N ASP A 262 -16.02 6.99 11.38
CA ASP A 262 -15.78 8.34 11.86
C ASP A 262 -14.99 9.16 10.82
N ARG A 263 -15.44 10.39 10.60
CA ARG A 263 -14.80 11.31 9.66
C ARG A 263 -13.35 11.59 10.01
N ALA A 264 -13.02 11.67 11.31
CA ALA A 264 -11.65 11.85 11.75
C ALA A 264 -10.75 10.67 11.36
N LEU A 265 -11.28 9.44 11.32
CA LEU A 265 -10.55 8.27 10.82
C LEU A 265 -10.40 8.33 9.29
N LEU A 266 -11.46 8.71 8.58
CA LEU A 266 -11.43 8.85 7.11
C LEU A 266 -10.40 9.88 6.65
N ASP A 267 -10.28 11.02 7.36
CA ASP A 267 -9.33 12.09 7.04
C ASP A 267 -7.85 11.65 7.12
N ARG A 268 -7.57 10.49 7.72
CA ARG A 268 -6.24 9.88 7.78
C ARG A 268 -5.87 9.05 6.56
N PHE A 269 -6.81 8.87 5.64
CA PHE A 269 -6.63 8.07 4.44
C PHE A 269 -6.78 8.89 3.15
N ALA A 270 -6.00 8.54 2.16
CA ALA A 270 -6.29 8.89 0.79
C ALA A 270 -7.33 7.88 0.25
N ILE A 271 -8.48 8.36 -0.18
CA ILE A 271 -9.55 7.49 -0.67
C ILE A 271 -9.26 7.06 -2.12
N LEU A 272 -9.38 5.76 -2.37
CA LEU A 272 -9.31 5.16 -3.70
C LEU A 272 -10.59 4.35 -3.95
N GLU A 273 -11.47 4.92 -4.75
CA GLU A 273 -12.73 4.27 -5.09
C GLU A 273 -12.52 3.21 -6.16
N MET A 274 -13.04 2.01 -5.89
CA MET A 274 -13.07 0.86 -6.79
C MET A 274 -14.52 0.56 -7.16
N ASP A 275 -14.77 0.10 -8.38
CA ASP A 275 -16.09 -0.34 -8.83
C ASP A 275 -15.97 -1.73 -9.44
N VAL A 276 -17.11 -2.35 -9.75
CA VAL A 276 -17.15 -3.55 -10.59
C VAL A 276 -16.64 -3.19 -11.99
N LEU A 277 -16.07 -4.18 -12.67
CA LEU A 277 -15.50 -3.98 -14.00
C LEU A 277 -16.58 -3.63 -15.04
N SER A 278 -16.22 -2.83 -16.06
CA SER A 278 -17.07 -2.66 -17.23
C SER A 278 -17.15 -3.96 -18.03
N TYR A 279 -18.08 -4.02 -18.98
CA TYR A 279 -18.23 -5.16 -19.88
C TYR A 279 -16.91 -5.55 -20.57
N GLU A 280 -16.21 -4.56 -21.14
CA GLU A 280 -14.97 -4.77 -21.87
C GLU A 280 -13.84 -5.24 -20.92
N GLN A 281 -13.79 -4.67 -19.74
CA GLN A 281 -12.80 -4.99 -18.73
C GLN A 281 -13.00 -6.39 -18.15
N GLU A 282 -14.26 -6.76 -17.90
CA GLU A 282 -14.65 -8.10 -17.44
C GLU A 282 -14.28 -9.15 -18.49
N TYR A 283 -14.63 -8.92 -19.74
CA TYR A 283 -14.28 -9.80 -20.84
C TYR A 283 -12.76 -9.98 -20.99
N GLN A 284 -11.99 -8.88 -20.93
CA GLN A 284 -10.53 -8.94 -20.99
C GLN A 284 -9.94 -9.75 -19.83
N LEU A 285 -10.45 -9.53 -18.61
CA LEU A 285 -10.02 -10.27 -17.44
C LEU A 285 -10.32 -11.77 -17.60
N LEU A 286 -11.54 -12.13 -17.92
CA LEU A 286 -11.95 -13.54 -18.11
C LEU A 286 -11.14 -14.21 -19.22
N SER A 287 -10.97 -13.54 -20.37
CA SER A 287 -10.19 -14.07 -21.49
C SER A 287 -8.70 -14.26 -21.15
N SER A 288 -8.17 -13.52 -20.15
CA SER A 288 -6.78 -13.69 -19.69
C SER A 288 -6.63 -14.79 -18.64
N LYS A 289 -7.73 -15.19 -17.99
CA LYS A 289 -7.73 -16.11 -16.85
C LYS A 289 -8.18 -17.53 -17.21
N CYS A 290 -8.99 -17.70 -18.23
CA CYS A 290 -9.59 -18.99 -18.58
C CYS A 290 -9.49 -19.29 -20.08
N THR A 291 -9.62 -20.58 -20.42
CA THR A 291 -9.53 -21.10 -21.78
C THR A 291 -10.92 -21.35 -22.43
N VAL A 292 -11.97 -20.83 -21.82
CA VAL A 292 -13.35 -20.94 -22.30
C VAL A 292 -13.50 -20.24 -23.65
N ASN A 293 -14.34 -20.78 -24.53
CA ASN A 293 -14.54 -20.20 -25.85
C ASN A 293 -15.13 -18.78 -25.77
N GLN A 294 -14.74 -17.95 -26.72
CA GLN A 294 -15.09 -16.53 -26.76
C GLN A 294 -16.59 -16.27 -26.75
N GLU A 295 -17.39 -17.08 -27.46
CA GLU A 295 -18.84 -16.88 -27.55
C GLU A 295 -19.51 -17.06 -26.17
N THR A 296 -19.10 -18.07 -25.40
CA THR A 296 -19.61 -18.31 -24.05
C THR A 296 -19.22 -17.20 -23.08
N LEU A 297 -17.96 -16.69 -23.17
CA LEU A 297 -17.52 -15.56 -22.33
C LEU A 297 -18.29 -14.28 -22.65
N LEU A 298 -18.56 -14.00 -23.91
CA LEU A 298 -19.37 -12.83 -24.30
C LEU A 298 -20.79 -12.94 -23.76
N LYS A 299 -21.45 -14.11 -23.89
CA LYS A 299 -22.79 -14.36 -23.30
C LYS A 299 -22.78 -14.15 -21.78
N LEU A 300 -21.77 -14.68 -21.09
CA LEU A 300 -21.61 -14.44 -19.65
C LEU A 300 -21.51 -12.94 -19.34
N CYS A 301 -20.66 -12.22 -20.05
CA CYS A 301 -20.48 -10.76 -19.83
C CYS A 301 -21.78 -9.99 -20.13
N ASP A 302 -22.56 -10.37 -21.14
CA ASP A 302 -23.85 -9.74 -21.45
C ASP A 302 -24.86 -9.93 -20.30
N ILE A 303 -25.02 -11.15 -19.79
CA ILE A 303 -25.90 -11.43 -18.67
C ILE A 303 -25.49 -10.62 -17.43
N ILE A 304 -24.21 -10.62 -17.09
CA ILE A 304 -23.71 -9.89 -15.93
C ILE A 304 -23.88 -8.37 -16.08
N LYS A 305 -23.66 -7.84 -17.27
CA LYS A 305 -23.88 -6.43 -17.58
C LYS A 305 -25.33 -6.02 -17.37
N ASP A 306 -26.28 -6.85 -17.85
CA ASP A 306 -27.70 -6.55 -17.75
C ASP A 306 -28.17 -6.58 -16.29
N ILE A 307 -27.73 -7.55 -15.50
CA ILE A 307 -27.96 -7.58 -14.06
C ILE A 307 -27.39 -6.34 -13.37
N ARG A 308 -26.13 -5.98 -13.64
CA ARG A 308 -25.49 -4.79 -13.04
C ARG A 308 -26.16 -3.47 -13.45
N LYS A 309 -26.70 -3.41 -14.66
CA LYS A 309 -27.45 -2.25 -15.15
C LYS A 309 -28.77 -2.09 -14.40
N GLU A 310 -29.46 -3.18 -14.13
CA GLU A 310 -30.73 -3.17 -13.38
C GLU A 310 -30.51 -2.65 -11.95
N VAL A 311 -29.48 -3.11 -11.26
CA VAL A 311 -29.14 -2.62 -9.90
C VAL A 311 -28.89 -1.09 -9.87
N LYS A 312 -28.34 -0.53 -10.95
CA LYS A 312 -28.03 0.91 -11.09
C LYS A 312 -29.19 1.72 -11.69
N SER A 313 -30.35 1.09 -11.94
CA SER A 313 -31.52 1.78 -12.49
C SER A 313 -32.18 2.70 -11.45
N ASP A 314 -33.00 3.67 -11.90
CA ASP A 314 -33.75 4.58 -11.02
C ASP A 314 -34.79 3.85 -10.14
N MET A 315 -35.27 2.70 -10.60
CA MET A 315 -36.23 1.85 -9.88
C MET A 315 -35.76 0.38 -9.93
N PRO A 316 -34.72 0.03 -9.17
CA PRO A 316 -34.15 -1.30 -9.25
C PRO A 316 -35.11 -2.37 -8.72
N ARG A 317 -35.27 -3.44 -9.48
CA ARG A 317 -36.03 -4.63 -9.06
C ARG A 317 -35.17 -5.63 -8.29
N ILE A 318 -33.87 -5.45 -8.30
CA ILE A 318 -32.89 -6.28 -7.61
C ILE A 318 -31.96 -5.38 -6.80
N SER A 319 -31.60 -5.84 -5.61
CA SER A 319 -30.79 -5.09 -4.65
C SER A 319 -29.33 -5.51 -4.66
N THR A 320 -29.03 -6.69 -5.20
CA THR A 320 -27.71 -7.32 -5.16
C THR A 320 -27.06 -7.34 -6.54
N THR A 321 -25.78 -7.04 -6.61
CA THR A 321 -25.01 -7.13 -7.85
C THR A 321 -24.15 -8.38 -7.91
N VAL A 322 -23.89 -8.88 -9.12
CA VAL A 322 -22.92 -9.96 -9.34
C VAL A 322 -21.50 -9.39 -9.36
N SER A 323 -20.66 -9.86 -8.44
CA SER A 323 -19.29 -9.40 -8.30
C SER A 323 -18.36 -10.01 -9.35
N THR A 324 -17.21 -9.36 -9.61
CA THR A 324 -16.15 -9.92 -10.46
C THR A 324 -15.58 -11.25 -9.91
N ARG A 325 -15.64 -11.46 -8.59
CA ARG A 325 -15.29 -12.76 -7.99
C ARG A 325 -16.23 -13.87 -8.47
N ALA A 326 -17.54 -13.61 -8.45
CA ALA A 326 -18.51 -14.58 -8.92
C ALA A 326 -18.37 -14.89 -10.42
N THR A 327 -18.02 -13.91 -11.25
CA THR A 327 -17.79 -14.15 -12.68
C THR A 327 -16.53 -14.98 -12.95
N LEU A 328 -15.49 -14.83 -12.14
CA LEU A 328 -14.32 -15.69 -12.20
C LEU A 328 -14.65 -17.14 -11.80
N GLU A 329 -15.41 -17.35 -10.72
CA GLU A 329 -15.87 -18.67 -10.29
C GLU A 329 -16.76 -19.34 -11.37
N ILE A 330 -17.62 -18.56 -12.06
CA ILE A 330 -18.39 -19.07 -13.20
C ILE A 330 -17.45 -19.51 -14.32
N ALA A 331 -16.41 -18.73 -14.64
CA ALA A 331 -15.46 -19.10 -15.67
C ALA A 331 -14.67 -20.37 -15.33
N GLU A 332 -14.33 -20.60 -14.07
CA GLU A 332 -13.73 -21.84 -13.59
C GLU A 332 -14.68 -23.05 -13.78
N LEU A 333 -15.97 -22.92 -13.45
CA LEU A 333 -16.94 -23.99 -13.72
C LEU A 333 -17.08 -24.30 -15.22
N LEU A 334 -17.03 -23.28 -16.08
CA LEU A 334 -17.06 -23.48 -17.52
C LEU A 334 -15.82 -24.24 -18.04
N GLU A 335 -14.65 -24.04 -17.44
CA GLU A 335 -13.44 -24.83 -17.72
C GLU A 335 -13.59 -26.29 -17.26
N ASP A 336 -14.29 -26.51 -16.16
CA ASP A 336 -14.63 -27.84 -15.62
C ASP A 336 -15.78 -28.51 -16.38
N ALA A 337 -16.13 -28.00 -17.57
CA ALA A 337 -17.18 -28.53 -18.47
C ALA A 337 -18.61 -28.42 -17.97
N PHE A 338 -18.90 -27.53 -17.01
CA PHE A 338 -20.29 -27.14 -16.74
C PHE A 338 -20.84 -26.28 -17.88
N THR A 339 -22.13 -26.34 -18.11
CA THR A 339 -22.77 -25.40 -19.05
C THR A 339 -22.93 -24.01 -18.40
N LEU A 340 -23.08 -22.96 -19.22
CA LEU A 340 -23.32 -21.62 -18.71
C LEU A 340 -24.60 -21.56 -17.85
N GLU A 341 -25.65 -22.26 -18.26
CA GLU A 341 -26.93 -22.36 -17.51
C GLU A 341 -26.70 -22.98 -16.14
N GLN A 342 -25.97 -24.11 -16.06
CA GLN A 342 -25.64 -24.77 -14.79
C GLN A 342 -24.82 -23.86 -13.87
N ALA A 343 -23.81 -23.16 -14.41
CA ALA A 343 -22.98 -22.26 -13.64
C ALA A 343 -23.77 -21.07 -13.09
N ILE A 344 -24.68 -20.50 -13.90
CA ILE A 344 -25.57 -19.41 -13.46
C ILE A 344 -26.57 -19.90 -12.41
N GLU A 345 -27.15 -21.10 -12.59
CA GLU A 345 -28.07 -21.66 -11.61
C GLU A 345 -27.43 -21.84 -10.23
N ILE A 346 -26.18 -22.26 -10.21
CA ILE A 346 -25.43 -22.53 -8.97
C ILE A 346 -24.87 -21.25 -8.34
N LEU A 347 -24.31 -20.32 -9.13
CA LEU A 347 -23.53 -19.20 -8.60
C LEU A 347 -24.26 -17.84 -8.67
N VAL A 348 -25.24 -17.68 -9.55
CA VAL A 348 -25.92 -16.39 -9.73
C VAL A 348 -27.28 -16.37 -9.04
N TYR A 349 -28.16 -17.31 -9.35
CA TYR A 349 -29.54 -17.31 -8.81
C TYR A 349 -29.60 -17.30 -7.28
N PRO A 350 -28.74 -18.02 -6.54
CA PRO A 350 -28.79 -18.00 -5.07
C PRO A 350 -28.41 -16.66 -4.45
N LEU A 351 -27.81 -15.74 -5.21
CA LEU A 351 -27.45 -14.39 -4.70
C LEU A 351 -28.73 -13.53 -4.52
N PHE A 352 -29.83 -13.89 -5.16
CA PHE A 352 -31.06 -13.12 -5.21
C PHE A 352 -32.16 -13.78 -4.36
N SER A 353 -32.92 -12.93 -3.66
CA SER A 353 -34.04 -13.41 -2.83
C SER A 353 -35.09 -14.12 -3.66
N ASP A 354 -35.62 -15.20 -3.12
CA ASP A 354 -36.80 -15.95 -3.67
C ASP A 354 -38.11 -15.54 -2.98
N GLU A 355 -38.02 -14.61 -2.03
CA GLU A 355 -39.21 -14.08 -1.34
C GLU A 355 -40.04 -13.25 -2.32
N GLY A 356 -41.33 -13.52 -2.39
CA GLY A 356 -42.26 -12.88 -3.33
C GLY A 356 -42.70 -13.76 -4.50
N GLY A 357 -42.17 -14.97 -4.63
CA GLY A 357 -42.59 -15.93 -5.67
C GLY A 357 -42.35 -15.41 -7.09
N ASN A 358 -43.41 -15.22 -7.86
CA ASN A 358 -43.30 -14.73 -9.25
C ASN A 358 -42.75 -13.30 -9.37
N ASP A 359 -42.84 -12.50 -8.31
CA ASP A 359 -42.33 -11.13 -8.25
C ASP A 359 -41.00 -11.03 -7.49
N SER A 360 -40.37 -12.20 -7.20
CA SER A 360 -39.07 -12.24 -6.51
C SER A 360 -37.92 -11.70 -7.37
N GLU A 361 -36.86 -11.19 -6.73
CA GLU A 361 -35.63 -10.81 -7.42
C GLU A 361 -35.08 -11.95 -8.28
N ARG A 362 -35.07 -13.18 -7.75
CA ARG A 362 -34.57 -14.36 -8.45
C ARG A 362 -35.40 -14.66 -9.70
N THR A 363 -36.74 -14.55 -9.63
CA THR A 363 -37.62 -14.77 -10.80
C THR A 363 -37.35 -13.73 -11.86
N TYR A 364 -37.13 -12.47 -11.47
CA TYR A 364 -36.75 -11.42 -12.39
C TYR A 364 -35.40 -11.68 -13.08
N VAL A 365 -34.38 -12.05 -12.33
CA VAL A 365 -33.03 -12.36 -12.88
C VAL A 365 -33.07 -13.55 -13.85
N LYS A 366 -33.98 -14.52 -13.67
CA LYS A 366 -34.22 -15.63 -14.64
C LYS A 366 -34.84 -15.19 -15.96
N GLN A 367 -35.40 -13.98 -16.01
CA GLN A 367 -36.02 -13.43 -17.24
C GLN A 367 -35.07 -12.51 -18.02
N VAL A 368 -34.04 -12.01 -17.35
CA VAL A 368 -32.95 -11.21 -17.93
C VAL A 368 -31.92 -12.13 -18.57
#